data_29ac3c64cb947900192d0e8d3e29435b
#
_entry.id   29ac3c64cb947900192d0e8d3e29435b
#
_cell.length_a   1.000
_cell.length_b   1.000
_cell.length_c   1.000
_cell.angle_alpha   90.00
_cell.angle_beta   90.00
_cell.angle_gamma   90.00
#
_symmetry.space_group_name_H-M   'P 1'
#
loop_
_entity.id
_entity.type
_entity.pdbx_description
1 polymer ?
#
loop_
_entity_poly.entity_id
_entity_poly.type
_entity_poly.pdbx_seq_one_letter_code
_entity_poly.pdbx_strand_id
1 'polypeptide(L)'
;MRKLSAATILVSLCAHLTPVAATRIPAVAPHVNDPQRPLLETARTATFRNSSEALQDVLDALEAMQETYFDKFAGTWGDAIDWTAAVAGTHVSATLTGIVDGLDLSFGGVCSDLLQWENVVNQYYTQTAFFYFGENVFALRNQAFDDMLWVVLGWLESTKFADMYARRHENGQEFETSPWHGLQLSPMAAHRARVFYELASVGWDESLCNGGMTWNPSLNPYKNAITNELFAAASISMYLYFPGDNNSAPFISSTQEQYHKVHNPAHLENAVKSYKWLKESGMRNQAGLYQDGFHVTGWHRFPNGTINPGTGHCDDLDRMVYTYNQGVMLTASRGLWLATGARSYLDDGHELITNVIRATGWPNTDNIWRGLGRGGTLEEFCDHGLYCSQDGQTFKGIFFLHLTEFCRPLRASEKDMAFRLVVGGLDDQIYHYHLERCAAYSKWIYHNADAALATKNQAGLFGMWWNVPYQTAHIAEWESLAGNQSLPAGVFDHRNPALISSSLISSGDPNDRGRGRTVETQSGALAVLRAKWQWQAVYS
;
A
#
# COMPACT_ATOMS: atom_id res chain seq x y z
N MET A 1 50.61 20.84 -9.20
CA MET A 1 49.34 21.22 -9.87
C MET A 1 48.34 20.12 -9.65
N ARG A 2 47.50 20.25 -8.61
CA ARG A 2 46.44 19.28 -8.31
C ARG A 2 45.18 19.72 -9.05
N LYS A 3 44.60 18.84 -9.85
CA LYS A 3 43.28 19.05 -10.48
C LYS A 3 42.22 19.05 -9.37
N LEU A 4 41.64 20.19 -9.05
CA LEU A 4 40.41 20.30 -8.28
C LEU A 4 39.30 19.79 -9.19
N SER A 5 38.49 18.86 -8.70
CA SER A 5 37.35 18.31 -9.45
C SER A 5 36.24 19.36 -9.53
N ALA A 6 35.48 19.39 -10.62
CA ALA A 6 34.36 20.31 -10.83
C ALA A 6 33.28 20.20 -9.72
N ALA A 7 33.18 19.06 -9.05
CA ALA A 7 32.28 18.83 -7.92
C ALA A 7 32.60 19.73 -6.70
N THR A 8 33.87 19.99 -6.42
CA THR A 8 34.30 20.81 -5.28
C THR A 8 33.95 22.30 -5.47
N ILE A 9 33.78 22.75 -6.71
CA ILE A 9 33.42 24.15 -7.02
C ILE A 9 31.92 24.40 -6.87
N LEU A 10 31.06 23.42 -7.16
CA LEU A 10 29.61 23.56 -7.00
C LEU A 10 29.19 23.58 -5.52
N VAL A 11 29.80 22.74 -4.68
CA VAL A 11 29.54 22.71 -3.24
C VAL A 11 29.89 24.05 -2.57
N SER A 12 30.96 24.73 -3.04
CA SER A 12 31.32 26.05 -2.51
C SER A 12 30.36 27.17 -2.87
N LEU A 13 29.54 27.03 -3.92
CA LEU A 13 28.56 28.05 -4.31
C LEU A 13 27.27 27.98 -3.50
N CYS A 14 26.87 26.81 -3.04
CA CYS A 14 25.69 26.66 -2.15
C CYS A 14 25.96 27.13 -0.72
N ALA A 15 27.23 27.07 -0.26
CA ALA A 15 27.63 27.47 1.10
C ALA A 15 27.67 29.01 1.32
N HIS A 16 27.50 29.82 0.29
CA HIS A 16 27.60 31.29 0.38
C HIS A 16 26.27 32.03 0.35
N LEU A 17 25.13 31.30 0.45
CA LEU A 17 23.85 31.93 0.70
C LEU A 17 23.75 32.26 2.20
N THR A 18 24.08 33.53 2.57
CA THR A 18 23.95 34.05 3.93
C THR A 18 22.52 33.87 4.44
N PRO A 19 22.32 33.43 5.71
CA PRO A 19 20.99 33.34 6.29
C PRO A 19 20.37 34.76 6.36
N VAL A 20 19.24 34.93 5.69
CA VAL A 20 18.38 36.10 5.88
C VAL A 20 17.87 36.06 7.31
N ALA A 21 18.19 37.10 8.08
CA ALA A 21 17.76 37.24 9.47
C ALA A 21 16.25 37.11 9.57
N ALA A 22 15.80 36.20 10.43
CA ALA A 22 14.39 36.02 10.75
C ALA A 22 13.79 37.32 11.28
N THR A 23 13.10 38.06 10.44
CA THR A 23 12.24 39.18 10.88
C THR A 23 11.01 38.58 11.55
N ARG A 24 10.77 39.01 12.81
CA ARG A 24 9.58 38.65 13.57
C ARG A 24 8.33 39.01 12.76
N ILE A 25 7.52 38.01 12.44
CA ILE A 25 6.19 38.19 11.84
C ILE A 25 5.29 38.77 12.95
N PRO A 26 4.69 39.95 12.76
CA PRO A 26 3.70 40.46 13.72
C PRO A 26 2.45 39.59 13.68
N ALA A 27 1.88 39.30 14.84
CA ALA A 27 0.61 38.61 14.97
C ALA A 27 -0.48 39.35 14.18
N VAL A 28 -1.03 38.70 13.16
CA VAL A 28 -2.16 39.20 12.38
C VAL A 28 -3.44 38.82 13.11
N ALA A 29 -4.19 39.86 13.51
CA ALA A 29 -5.54 39.71 14.05
C ALA A 29 -6.49 39.14 12.98
N PRO A 30 -7.53 38.35 13.36
CA PRO A 30 -8.46 37.77 12.40
C PRO A 30 -9.28 38.87 11.73
N HIS A 31 -9.09 39.06 10.43
CA HIS A 31 -9.96 39.91 9.61
C HIS A 31 -11.10 39.08 9.00
N VAL A 32 -12.28 39.55 9.29
CA VAL A 32 -13.59 39.13 8.78
C VAL A 32 -13.68 39.45 7.28
N ASN A 33 -14.10 38.44 6.51
CA ASN A 33 -14.71 38.47 5.17
C ASN A 33 -14.31 39.63 4.22
N ASP A 34 -13.35 39.35 3.34
CA ASP A 34 -13.19 40.06 2.07
C ASP A 34 -13.62 39.16 0.91
N PRO A 35 -14.76 39.44 0.22
CA PRO A 35 -15.24 38.58 -0.89
C PRO A 35 -14.48 38.79 -2.21
N GLN A 36 -13.40 39.55 -2.24
CA GLN A 36 -12.63 39.81 -3.45
C GLN A 36 -11.17 39.37 -3.39
N ARG A 37 -10.81 38.55 -2.42
CA ARG A 37 -9.50 37.90 -2.49
C ARG A 37 -9.57 36.88 -3.64
N PRO A 38 -8.77 37.04 -4.74
CA PRO A 38 -8.64 35.95 -5.69
C PRO A 38 -8.20 34.76 -4.88
N LEU A 39 -8.95 33.66 -5.01
CA LEU A 39 -8.49 32.34 -4.53
C LEU A 39 -7.02 32.28 -4.94
N LEU A 40 -6.13 32.20 -3.96
CA LEU A 40 -4.74 31.84 -4.21
C LEU A 40 -4.85 30.66 -5.15
N GLU A 41 -4.46 30.85 -6.43
CA GLU A 41 -4.17 29.74 -7.31
C GLU A 41 -3.33 28.82 -6.44
N THR A 42 -3.91 27.70 -6.07
CA THR A 42 -3.19 26.62 -5.42
C THR A 42 -1.97 26.45 -6.30
N ALA A 43 -0.79 26.70 -5.73
CA ALA A 43 0.44 26.62 -6.48
C ALA A 43 0.45 25.22 -7.09
N ARG A 44 0.08 25.13 -8.38
CA ARG A 44 0.22 23.89 -9.13
C ARG A 44 1.61 23.41 -8.86
N THR A 45 1.74 22.17 -8.46
CA THR A 45 3.02 21.51 -8.20
C THR A 45 3.98 21.99 -9.28
N ALA A 46 5.02 22.73 -8.88
CA ALA A 46 5.91 23.37 -9.84
C ALA A 46 6.40 22.27 -10.78
N THR A 47 6.18 22.44 -12.07
CA THR A 47 6.65 21.48 -13.07
C THR A 47 8.16 21.38 -12.89
N PHE A 48 8.61 20.27 -12.34
CA PHE A 48 10.03 20.00 -12.15
C PHE A 48 10.66 19.92 -13.54
N ARG A 49 11.56 20.81 -13.83
CA ARG A 49 12.08 21.06 -15.20
C ARG A 49 12.69 19.84 -15.90
N ASN A 50 12.94 18.75 -15.17
CA ASN A 50 13.55 17.52 -15.68
C ASN A 50 12.84 16.24 -15.18
N SER A 51 11.61 16.30 -14.65
CA SER A 51 10.88 15.10 -14.27
C SER A 51 10.38 14.36 -15.51
N SER A 52 10.44 13.02 -15.48
CA SER A 52 9.76 12.22 -16.48
C SER A 52 8.23 12.42 -16.39
N GLU A 53 7.54 12.27 -17.50
CA GLU A 53 6.07 12.33 -17.53
C GLU A 53 5.44 11.38 -16.50
N ALA A 54 6.00 10.16 -16.34
CA ALA A 54 5.51 9.19 -15.37
C ALA A 54 5.66 9.66 -13.91
N LEU A 55 6.72 10.41 -13.58
CA LEU A 55 6.85 10.99 -12.25
C LEU A 55 5.83 12.11 -12.02
N GLN A 56 5.57 12.92 -13.05
CA GLN A 56 4.53 13.96 -12.96
C GLN A 56 3.15 13.33 -12.74
N ASP A 57 2.81 12.24 -13.44
CA ASP A 57 1.57 11.50 -13.22
C ASP A 57 1.43 11.02 -11.76
N VAL A 58 2.53 10.55 -11.14
CA VAL A 58 2.54 10.16 -9.71
C VAL A 58 2.27 11.35 -8.79
N LEU A 59 2.94 12.47 -9.04
CA LEU A 59 2.78 13.69 -8.23
C LEU A 59 1.37 14.26 -8.34
N ASP A 60 0.83 14.37 -9.55
CA ASP A 60 -0.53 14.84 -9.80
C ASP A 60 -1.57 13.93 -9.10
N ALA A 61 -1.37 12.61 -9.16
CA ALA A 61 -2.26 11.66 -8.51
C ALA A 61 -2.19 11.75 -6.97
N LEU A 62 -0.99 11.94 -6.41
CA LEU A 62 -0.78 12.13 -4.97
C LEU A 62 -1.39 13.45 -4.49
N GLU A 63 -1.15 14.55 -5.21
CA GLU A 63 -1.73 15.85 -4.89
C GLU A 63 -3.26 15.80 -4.90
N ALA A 64 -3.85 15.27 -5.97
CA ALA A 64 -5.30 15.12 -6.08
C ALA A 64 -5.89 14.26 -4.95
N MET A 65 -5.19 13.19 -4.54
CA MET A 65 -5.59 12.34 -3.42
C MET A 65 -5.61 13.13 -2.10
N GLN A 66 -4.53 13.84 -1.81
CA GLN A 66 -4.36 14.52 -0.53
C GLN A 66 -5.21 15.79 -0.43
N GLU A 67 -5.39 16.52 -1.51
CA GLU A 67 -6.20 17.74 -1.49
C GLU A 67 -7.71 17.46 -1.51
N THR A 68 -8.12 16.38 -2.18
CA THR A 68 -9.56 16.06 -2.29
C THR A 68 -10.08 15.29 -1.09
N TYR A 69 -9.29 14.36 -0.54
CA TYR A 69 -9.79 13.36 0.39
C TYR A 69 -9.19 13.42 1.80
N PHE A 70 -8.01 14.04 1.98
CA PHE A 70 -7.37 14.08 3.30
C PHE A 70 -7.86 15.27 4.13
N ASP A 71 -8.47 14.98 5.28
CA ASP A 71 -8.85 16.01 6.27
C ASP A 71 -7.65 16.29 7.18
N LYS A 72 -7.07 17.49 7.02
CA LYS A 72 -5.90 17.94 7.80
C LYS A 72 -6.21 18.15 9.29
N PHE A 73 -7.47 18.38 9.64
CA PHE A 73 -7.88 18.57 11.03
C PHE A 73 -8.17 17.25 11.73
N ALA A 74 -8.78 16.30 11.02
CA ALA A 74 -9.03 14.97 11.53
C ALA A 74 -7.79 14.06 11.45
N GLY A 75 -6.82 14.40 10.60
CA GLY A 75 -5.63 13.58 10.38
C GLY A 75 -5.92 12.26 9.68
N THR A 76 -6.96 12.21 8.82
CA THR A 76 -7.36 10.99 8.13
C THR A 76 -8.09 11.30 6.82
N TRP A 77 -8.36 10.27 6.03
CA TRP A 77 -9.22 10.33 4.85
C TRP A 77 -10.67 10.07 5.28
N GLY A 78 -11.43 11.14 5.53
CA GLY A 78 -12.75 11.08 6.17
C GLY A 78 -13.80 10.26 5.42
N ASP A 79 -13.66 10.08 4.12
CA ASP A 79 -14.54 9.26 3.29
C ASP A 79 -14.13 7.78 3.24
N ALA A 80 -12.92 7.43 3.69
CA ALA A 80 -12.45 6.07 3.77
C ALA A 80 -13.10 5.31 4.94
N ILE A 81 -13.21 4.00 4.81
CA ILE A 81 -13.47 3.15 5.97
C ILE A 81 -12.13 2.88 6.69
N ASP A 82 -12.20 2.37 7.91
CA ASP A 82 -11.07 2.27 8.83
C ASP A 82 -9.79 1.73 8.18
N TRP A 83 -9.84 0.52 7.67
CA TRP A 83 -8.67 -0.14 7.12
C TRP A 83 -8.23 0.43 5.76
N THR A 84 -9.17 0.95 4.93
CA THR A 84 -8.80 1.56 3.65
C THR A 84 -8.05 2.89 3.85
N ALA A 85 -8.34 3.61 4.94
CA ALA A 85 -7.56 4.77 5.32
C ALA A 85 -6.10 4.39 5.69
N ALA A 86 -5.90 3.28 6.40
CA ALA A 86 -4.55 2.79 6.69
C ALA A 86 -3.79 2.40 5.41
N VAL A 87 -4.48 1.78 4.45
CA VAL A 87 -3.93 1.47 3.12
C VAL A 87 -3.59 2.74 2.35
N ALA A 88 -4.47 3.77 2.37
CA ALA A 88 -4.18 5.07 1.77
C ALA A 88 -2.89 5.69 2.33
N GLY A 89 -2.71 5.67 3.65
CA GLY A 89 -1.47 6.12 4.31
C GLY A 89 -0.24 5.31 3.89
N THR A 90 -0.41 3.99 3.70
CA THR A 90 0.65 3.11 3.19
C THR A 90 1.06 3.50 1.78
N HIS A 91 0.09 3.79 0.90
CA HIS A 91 0.36 4.25 -0.47
C HIS A 91 1.12 5.57 -0.49
N VAL A 92 0.76 6.54 0.37
CA VAL A 92 1.49 7.80 0.47
C VAL A 92 2.93 7.56 0.92
N SER A 93 3.16 6.83 2.01
CA SER A 93 4.50 6.53 2.53
C SER A 93 5.37 5.80 1.50
N ALA A 94 4.79 4.79 0.82
CA ALA A 94 5.47 4.05 -0.23
C ALA A 94 5.78 4.92 -1.47
N THR A 95 4.94 5.90 -1.78
CA THR A 95 5.18 6.85 -2.87
C THR A 95 6.33 7.79 -2.52
N LEU A 96 6.36 8.33 -1.30
CA LEU A 96 7.49 9.13 -0.82
C LEU A 96 8.81 8.36 -0.86
N THR A 97 8.78 7.11 -0.44
CA THR A 97 9.93 6.21 -0.54
C THR A 97 10.40 6.06 -1.98
N GLY A 98 9.47 5.81 -2.92
CA GLY A 98 9.78 5.70 -4.34
C GLY A 98 10.37 6.99 -4.92
N ILE A 99 9.81 8.15 -4.57
CA ILE A 99 10.31 9.46 -4.99
C ILE A 99 11.78 9.61 -4.56
N VAL A 100 12.09 9.33 -3.31
CA VAL A 100 13.46 9.47 -2.78
C VAL A 100 14.42 8.48 -3.42
N ASP A 101 14.03 7.21 -3.59
CA ASP A 101 14.84 6.20 -4.31
C ASP A 101 15.09 6.61 -5.77
N GLY A 102 14.10 7.19 -6.45
CA GLY A 102 14.22 7.66 -7.83
C GLY A 102 15.09 8.90 -8.00
N LEU A 103 15.13 9.78 -7.01
CA LEU A 103 15.99 10.95 -7.01
C LEU A 103 17.48 10.57 -7.04
N ASP A 104 17.88 9.49 -6.37
CA ASP A 104 19.25 8.99 -6.38
C ASP A 104 19.73 8.56 -7.77
N LEU A 105 18.81 8.11 -8.62
CA LEU A 105 19.10 7.61 -9.96
C LEU A 105 19.16 8.72 -11.03
N SER A 106 18.53 9.86 -10.77
CA SER A 106 18.22 10.84 -11.82
C SER A 106 19.01 12.15 -11.73
N PHE A 107 19.65 12.48 -10.61
CA PHE A 107 20.14 13.84 -10.37
C PHE A 107 21.66 13.96 -10.18
N GLY A 108 22.33 14.51 -11.21
CA GLY A 108 23.42 15.46 -11.01
C GLY A 108 22.85 16.90 -10.90
N GLY A 109 21.78 17.09 -10.06
CA GLY A 109 20.86 18.20 -10.16
C GLY A 109 21.28 19.50 -9.50
N VAL A 110 20.65 20.58 -9.93
CA VAL A 110 20.78 21.94 -9.43
C VAL A 110 20.16 22.03 -8.03
N CYS A 111 20.83 22.72 -7.11
CA CYS A 111 20.47 22.89 -5.69
C CYS A 111 19.00 23.33 -5.44
N SER A 112 18.42 24.10 -6.37
CA SER A 112 17.02 24.56 -6.30
C SER A 112 15.98 23.43 -6.36
N ASP A 113 16.26 22.37 -7.11
CA ASP A 113 15.31 21.30 -7.31
C ASP A 113 15.25 20.37 -6.07
N LEU A 114 16.36 20.21 -5.36
CA LEU A 114 16.42 19.45 -4.11
C LEU A 114 15.55 20.06 -3.01
N LEU A 115 15.56 21.39 -2.86
CA LEU A 115 14.70 22.09 -1.88
C LEU A 115 13.20 21.93 -2.19
N GLN A 116 12.84 21.92 -3.48
CA GLN A 116 11.44 21.65 -3.87
C GLN A 116 11.01 20.23 -3.51
N TRP A 117 11.88 19.24 -3.76
CA TRP A 117 11.60 17.85 -3.38
C TRP A 117 11.50 17.68 -1.87
N GLU A 118 12.36 18.31 -1.11
CA GLU A 118 12.29 18.28 0.35
C GLU A 118 10.96 18.86 0.86
N ASN A 119 10.49 19.94 0.26
CA ASN A 119 9.18 20.52 0.62
C ASN A 119 8.03 19.55 0.31
N VAL A 120 8.03 18.90 -0.85
CA VAL A 120 7.02 17.88 -1.21
C VAL A 120 7.05 16.72 -0.23
N VAL A 121 8.24 16.18 0.05
CA VAL A 121 8.42 15.08 1.00
C VAL A 121 7.91 15.48 2.39
N ASN A 122 8.32 16.63 2.92
CA ASN A 122 7.94 17.07 4.25
C ASN A 122 6.44 17.34 4.35
N GLN A 123 5.83 17.90 3.32
CA GLN A 123 4.38 18.15 3.28
C GLN A 123 3.60 16.84 3.46
N TYR A 124 3.86 15.84 2.64
CA TYR A 124 3.08 14.61 2.65
C TYR A 124 3.47 13.67 3.79
N TYR A 125 4.75 13.63 4.18
CA TYR A 125 5.18 12.89 5.36
C TYR A 125 4.51 13.39 6.63
N THR A 126 4.40 14.71 6.80
CA THR A 126 3.68 15.30 7.94
C THR A 126 2.25 14.80 8.02
N GLN A 127 1.54 14.73 6.89
CA GLN A 127 0.16 14.23 6.84
C GLN A 127 0.07 12.76 7.26
N THR A 128 0.95 11.89 6.75
CA THR A 128 0.95 10.47 7.15
C THR A 128 1.39 10.26 8.60
N ALA A 129 2.34 11.04 9.09
CA ALA A 129 2.83 10.93 10.47
C ALA A 129 1.75 11.32 11.50
N PHE A 130 0.82 12.21 11.13
CA PHE A 130 -0.31 12.62 11.98
C PHE A 130 -1.57 11.79 11.74
N PHE A 131 -1.51 10.76 10.89
CA PHE A 131 -2.63 9.88 10.65
C PHE A 131 -3.17 9.30 11.95
N TYR A 132 -4.49 9.40 12.14
CA TYR A 132 -5.21 8.88 13.30
C TYR A 132 -6.18 7.79 12.87
N PHE A 133 -6.07 6.63 13.52
CA PHE A 133 -6.91 5.45 13.25
C PHE A 133 -7.88 5.12 14.41
N GLY A 134 -8.02 5.95 15.40
CA GLY A 134 -8.93 5.67 16.53
C GLY A 134 -8.37 4.63 17.50
N GLU A 135 -7.23 4.87 18.09
CA GLU A 135 -6.46 3.93 18.92
C GLU A 135 -7.07 3.62 20.29
N ASN A 136 -8.39 3.44 20.35
CA ASN A 136 -9.02 2.97 21.56
C ASN A 136 -8.86 1.44 21.67
N VAL A 137 -8.10 0.99 22.66
CA VAL A 137 -7.82 -0.45 22.89
C VAL A 137 -9.10 -1.31 22.97
N PHE A 138 -10.20 -0.77 23.47
CA PHE A 138 -11.47 -1.52 23.53
C PHE A 138 -12.13 -1.63 22.17
N ALA A 139 -12.09 -0.57 21.36
CA ALA A 139 -12.60 -0.60 19.99
C ALA A 139 -11.76 -1.54 19.11
N LEU A 140 -10.43 -1.46 19.21
CA LEU A 140 -9.50 -2.30 18.45
C LEU A 140 -9.71 -3.80 18.68
N ARG A 141 -10.03 -4.23 19.90
CA ARG A 141 -10.26 -5.64 20.22
C ARG A 141 -11.47 -6.26 19.54
N ASN A 142 -12.37 -5.45 19.01
CA ASN A 142 -13.59 -5.90 18.34
C ASN A 142 -13.46 -5.85 16.81
N GLN A 143 -12.38 -5.31 16.28
CA GLN A 143 -12.13 -5.25 14.84
C GLN A 143 -11.67 -6.60 14.29
N ALA A 144 -11.79 -6.76 12.98
CA ALA A 144 -11.19 -7.89 12.29
C ALA A 144 -9.66 -7.83 12.38
N PHE A 145 -9.02 -8.98 12.38
CA PHE A 145 -7.56 -9.04 12.57
C PHE A 145 -6.79 -8.51 11.35
N ASP A 146 -7.34 -8.62 10.15
CA ASP A 146 -6.78 -8.01 8.95
C ASP A 146 -6.81 -6.48 9.01
N ASP A 147 -7.90 -5.87 9.52
CA ASP A 147 -8.00 -4.42 9.72
C ASP A 147 -6.83 -3.90 10.58
N MET A 148 -6.52 -4.61 11.67
CA MET A 148 -5.38 -4.29 12.53
C MET A 148 -4.04 -4.44 11.78
N LEU A 149 -3.89 -5.48 10.99
CA LEU A 149 -2.65 -5.77 10.27
C LEU A 149 -2.37 -4.79 9.13
N TRP A 150 -3.40 -4.23 8.49
CA TRP A 150 -3.24 -3.12 7.55
C TRP A 150 -2.61 -1.91 8.22
N VAL A 151 -3.03 -1.59 9.44
CA VAL A 151 -2.44 -0.49 10.22
C VAL A 151 -0.98 -0.76 10.57
N VAL A 152 -0.64 -2.00 10.92
CA VAL A 152 0.77 -2.41 11.17
C VAL A 152 1.64 -2.13 9.95
N LEU A 153 1.20 -2.57 8.75
CA LEU A 153 1.96 -2.35 7.51
C LEU A 153 2.12 -0.86 7.21
N GLY A 154 1.08 -0.06 7.40
CA GLY A 154 1.13 1.39 7.18
C GLY A 154 2.17 2.09 8.07
N TRP A 155 2.18 1.80 9.36
CA TRP A 155 3.14 2.39 10.29
C TRP A 155 4.58 1.90 10.05
N LEU A 156 4.76 0.64 9.66
CA LEU A 156 6.08 0.14 9.29
C LEU A 156 6.58 0.76 7.99
N GLU A 157 5.69 1.00 7.00
CA GLU A 157 6.08 1.70 5.77
C GLU A 157 6.51 3.15 6.06
N SER A 158 5.78 3.86 6.92
CA SER A 158 6.16 5.18 7.39
C SER A 158 7.52 5.18 8.12
N THR A 159 7.76 4.17 8.97
CA THR A 159 9.04 4.00 9.68
C THR A 159 10.20 3.71 8.71
N LYS A 160 9.98 2.83 7.71
CA LYS A 160 10.97 2.54 6.65
C LYS A 160 11.36 3.80 5.90
N PHE A 161 10.36 4.60 5.51
CA PHE A 161 10.59 5.87 4.84
C PHE A 161 11.41 6.82 5.71
N ALA A 162 11.02 7.01 6.98
CA ALA A 162 11.68 7.94 7.89
C ALA A 162 13.16 7.56 8.14
N ASP A 163 13.45 6.28 8.36
CA ASP A 163 14.83 5.79 8.52
C ASP A 163 15.67 6.01 7.25
N MET A 164 15.11 5.66 6.09
CA MET A 164 15.79 5.83 4.82
C MET A 164 16.11 7.30 4.53
N TYR A 165 15.13 8.19 4.72
CA TYR A 165 15.29 9.60 4.42
C TYR A 165 16.23 10.30 5.42
N ALA A 166 16.18 9.91 6.71
CA ALA A 166 17.14 10.42 7.70
C ALA A 166 18.59 10.03 7.38
N ARG A 167 18.84 8.77 7.01
CA ARG A 167 20.18 8.29 6.60
C ARG A 167 20.73 9.04 5.41
N ARG A 168 19.88 9.45 4.47
CA ARG A 168 20.28 10.27 3.33
C ARG A 168 20.83 11.62 3.79
N HIS A 169 20.18 12.27 4.76
CA HIS A 169 20.63 13.52 5.35
C HIS A 169 21.94 13.36 6.15
N GLU A 170 22.11 12.26 6.90
CA GLU A 170 23.31 12.00 7.68
C GLU A 170 24.55 11.76 6.82
N ASN A 171 24.39 11.13 5.68
CA ASN A 171 25.53 10.80 4.79
C ASN A 171 26.08 11.99 4.00
N GLY A 172 25.55 13.21 4.20
CA GLY A 172 26.14 14.46 3.74
C GLY A 172 26.28 14.61 2.22
N GLN A 173 25.64 13.77 1.42
CA GLN A 173 25.82 13.77 -0.03
C GLN A 173 25.10 14.91 -0.75
N GLU A 174 24.05 15.49 -0.14
CA GLU A 174 23.24 16.51 -0.81
C GLU A 174 22.74 17.65 0.08
N PHE A 175 22.70 17.48 1.43
CA PHE A 175 22.17 18.47 2.37
C PHE A 175 23.19 18.77 3.46
N GLU A 176 23.96 19.81 3.28
CA GLU A 176 25.23 20.04 4.01
C GLU A 176 25.12 20.31 5.52
N THR A 177 23.95 20.47 6.15
CA THR A 177 24.06 21.10 7.48
C THR A 177 23.01 20.73 8.52
N SER A 178 21.96 19.99 8.23
CA SER A 178 20.91 19.80 9.22
C SER A 178 20.35 18.40 9.24
N PRO A 179 20.30 17.75 10.42
CA PRO A 179 19.61 16.46 10.54
C PRO A 179 18.14 16.65 10.19
N TRP A 180 17.56 15.70 9.46
CA TRP A 180 16.15 15.72 9.18
C TRP A 180 15.32 15.43 10.43
N HIS A 181 14.47 16.39 10.82
CA HIS A 181 13.72 16.30 12.08
C HIS A 181 12.53 15.35 12.05
N GLY A 182 12.09 14.89 10.87
CA GLY A 182 10.97 13.96 10.76
C GLY A 182 11.20 12.60 11.44
N LEU A 183 12.46 12.20 11.62
CA LEU A 183 12.80 10.96 12.33
C LEU A 183 12.25 10.91 13.78
N GLN A 184 12.08 12.06 14.42
CA GLN A 184 11.47 12.17 15.76
C GLN A 184 10.05 11.58 15.85
N LEU A 185 9.36 11.40 14.72
CA LEU A 185 8.01 10.83 14.66
C LEU A 185 8.02 9.30 14.56
N SER A 186 9.15 8.69 14.22
CA SER A 186 9.30 7.22 14.10
C SER A 186 8.94 6.45 15.38
N PRO A 187 9.27 6.90 16.61
CA PRO A 187 8.88 6.16 17.81
C PRO A 187 7.37 6.00 17.99
N MET A 188 6.57 6.99 17.56
CA MET A 188 5.11 6.89 17.60
C MET A 188 4.60 5.85 16.59
N ALA A 189 5.14 5.85 15.38
CA ALA A 189 4.80 4.86 14.37
C ALA A 189 5.17 3.44 14.80
N ALA A 190 6.36 3.27 15.38
CA ALA A 190 6.82 1.99 15.91
C ALA A 190 5.92 1.48 17.04
N HIS A 191 5.57 2.37 17.99
CA HIS A 191 4.65 2.02 19.09
C HIS A 191 3.31 1.53 18.58
N ARG A 192 2.70 2.24 17.63
CA ARG A 192 1.42 1.87 17.03
C ARG A 192 1.50 0.54 16.26
N ALA A 193 2.55 0.35 15.47
CA ALA A 193 2.77 -0.92 14.78
C ALA A 193 2.83 -2.08 15.78
N ARG A 194 3.53 -1.94 16.91
CA ARG A 194 3.61 -2.96 17.95
C ARG A 194 2.24 -3.25 18.57
N VAL A 195 1.53 -2.22 19.00
CA VAL A 195 0.22 -2.38 19.68
C VAL A 195 -0.76 -3.13 18.79
N PHE A 196 -0.88 -2.72 17.52
CA PHE A 196 -1.79 -3.37 16.56
C PHE A 196 -1.33 -4.79 16.22
N TYR A 197 -0.02 -5.02 16.08
CA TYR A 197 0.52 -6.36 15.83
C TYR A 197 0.24 -7.32 16.98
N GLU A 198 0.46 -6.90 18.23
CA GLU A 198 0.19 -7.73 19.41
C GLU A 198 -1.30 -8.08 19.51
N LEU A 199 -2.20 -7.12 19.27
CA LEU A 199 -3.65 -7.34 19.26
C LEU A 199 -4.06 -8.31 18.16
N ALA A 200 -3.52 -8.17 16.96
CA ALA A 200 -3.84 -9.05 15.84
C ALA A 200 -3.29 -10.47 16.04
N SER A 201 -2.11 -10.61 16.65
CA SER A 201 -1.43 -11.91 16.82
C SER A 201 -2.24 -12.94 17.61
N VAL A 202 -3.20 -12.49 18.45
CA VAL A 202 -4.09 -13.39 19.19
C VAL A 202 -5.08 -14.13 18.28
N GLY A 203 -5.23 -13.68 17.02
CA GLY A 203 -6.09 -14.31 16.01
C GLY A 203 -5.55 -15.63 15.46
N TRP A 204 -4.29 -16.00 15.75
CA TRP A 204 -3.78 -17.31 15.39
C TRP A 204 -4.46 -18.40 16.21
N ASP A 205 -5.12 -19.35 15.52
CA ASP A 205 -5.90 -20.40 16.17
C ASP A 205 -5.51 -21.78 15.64
N GLU A 206 -4.93 -22.61 16.51
CA GLU A 206 -4.51 -23.98 16.19
C GLU A 206 -5.62 -25.03 16.43
N SER A 207 -6.72 -24.62 17.06
CA SER A 207 -7.84 -25.54 17.35
C SER A 207 -8.67 -25.88 16.12
N LEU A 208 -8.65 -25.03 15.10
CA LEU A 208 -9.37 -25.20 13.84
C LEU A 208 -8.39 -25.21 12.66
N CYS A 209 -8.63 -26.05 11.66
CA CYS A 209 -7.92 -26.06 10.38
C CYS A 209 -6.39 -26.22 10.50
N ASN A 210 -5.91 -26.86 11.55
CA ASN A 210 -4.48 -27.08 11.85
C ASN A 210 -3.65 -25.78 11.91
N GLY A 211 -4.25 -24.68 12.38
CA GLY A 211 -3.62 -23.37 12.46
C GLY A 211 -4.30 -22.30 11.59
N GLY A 212 -3.57 -21.22 11.38
CA GLY A 212 -4.03 -20.07 10.59
C GLY A 212 -4.75 -19.01 11.41
N MET A 213 -4.71 -17.78 10.90
CA MET A 213 -5.43 -16.64 11.48
C MET A 213 -6.92 -16.77 11.23
N THR A 214 -7.72 -16.50 12.26
CA THR A 214 -9.15 -16.24 12.12
C THR A 214 -9.36 -14.81 11.66
N TRP A 215 -10.33 -14.57 10.78
CA TRP A 215 -10.59 -13.23 10.25
C TRP A 215 -11.11 -12.26 11.31
N ASN A 216 -12.18 -12.61 12.00
CA ASN A 216 -12.87 -11.71 12.93
C ASN A 216 -13.20 -12.42 14.24
N PRO A 217 -12.82 -11.85 15.41
CA PRO A 217 -13.02 -12.50 16.70
C PRO A 217 -14.49 -12.61 17.11
N SER A 218 -15.38 -11.79 16.52
CA SER A 218 -16.80 -11.68 16.89
C SER A 218 -17.72 -12.51 16.00
N LEU A 219 -17.22 -13.00 14.87
CA LEU A 219 -17.99 -13.75 13.88
C LEU A 219 -17.72 -15.26 13.95
N ASN A 220 -18.41 -16.03 13.12
CA ASN A 220 -18.11 -17.45 12.93
C ASN A 220 -16.68 -17.59 12.38
N PRO A 221 -15.95 -18.64 12.75
CA PRO A 221 -14.60 -18.85 12.26
C PRO A 221 -14.54 -18.83 10.74
N TYR A 222 -13.68 -17.94 10.24
CA TYR A 222 -13.36 -17.84 8.85
C TYR A 222 -11.84 -17.68 8.72
N LYS A 223 -11.19 -18.63 8.07
CA LYS A 223 -9.75 -18.65 7.81
C LYS A 223 -9.53 -18.19 6.37
N ASN A 224 -9.29 -16.90 6.17
CA ASN A 224 -9.19 -16.33 4.83
C ASN A 224 -7.74 -16.08 4.41
N ALA A 225 -7.54 -15.93 3.12
CA ALA A 225 -6.24 -15.67 2.52
C ALA A 225 -5.66 -14.36 3.08
N ILE A 226 -6.43 -13.28 2.99
CA ILE A 226 -5.90 -11.95 3.31
C ILE A 226 -5.40 -11.81 4.75
N THR A 227 -6.15 -12.28 5.77
CA THR A 227 -5.70 -12.17 7.17
C THR A 227 -4.40 -12.95 7.39
N ASN A 228 -4.27 -14.13 6.79
CA ASN A 228 -3.08 -14.95 6.90
C ASN A 228 -1.90 -14.37 6.11
N GLU A 229 -2.11 -13.83 4.93
CA GLU A 229 -1.10 -13.15 4.14
C GLU A 229 -0.59 -11.87 4.84
N LEU A 230 -1.51 -11.09 5.40
CA LEU A 230 -1.18 -9.92 6.19
C LEU A 230 -0.39 -10.29 7.45
N PHE A 231 -0.77 -11.37 8.13
CA PHE A 231 -0.02 -11.81 9.30
C PHE A 231 1.41 -12.24 8.92
N ALA A 232 1.60 -12.94 7.80
CA ALA A 232 2.92 -13.26 7.27
C ALA A 232 3.70 -11.99 6.90
N ALA A 233 3.09 -11.06 6.15
CA ALA A 233 3.72 -9.82 5.69
C ALA A 233 4.04 -8.87 6.85
N ALA A 234 3.11 -8.69 7.81
CA ALA A 234 3.32 -7.85 8.97
C ALA A 234 4.40 -8.45 9.89
N SER A 235 4.37 -9.77 10.13
CA SER A 235 5.36 -10.43 10.97
C SER A 235 6.77 -10.31 10.41
N ILE A 236 6.96 -10.55 9.11
CA ILE A 236 8.28 -10.39 8.51
C ILE A 236 8.71 -8.92 8.46
N SER A 237 7.79 -7.98 8.24
CA SER A 237 8.08 -6.55 8.28
C SER A 237 8.45 -6.08 9.69
N MET A 238 7.79 -6.59 10.74
CA MET A 238 8.19 -6.39 12.14
C MET A 238 9.59 -6.94 12.40
N TYR A 239 9.94 -8.10 11.86
CA TYR A 239 11.28 -8.66 12.01
C TYR A 239 12.36 -7.80 11.37
N LEU A 240 12.11 -7.31 10.15
CA LEU A 240 13.11 -6.63 9.33
C LEU A 240 13.23 -5.12 9.64
N TYR A 241 12.10 -4.43 9.85
CA TYR A 241 12.04 -2.96 9.81
C TYR A 241 11.56 -2.32 11.11
N PHE A 242 11.09 -3.10 12.08
CA PHE A 242 10.67 -2.54 13.36
C PHE A 242 11.88 -2.05 14.17
N PRO A 243 11.96 -0.76 14.54
CA PRO A 243 13.13 -0.19 15.17
C PRO A 243 13.21 -0.47 16.69
N GLY A 244 12.24 -1.20 17.24
CA GLY A 244 12.04 -1.36 18.68
C GLY A 244 11.04 -0.34 19.23
N ASP A 245 10.55 -0.62 20.43
CA ASP A 245 9.63 0.25 21.16
C ASP A 245 9.99 0.26 22.65
N ASN A 246 10.32 1.43 23.17
CA ASN A 246 10.65 1.62 24.58
C ASN A 246 9.41 1.88 25.46
N ASN A 247 8.23 2.05 24.86
CA ASN A 247 6.98 2.26 25.57
C ASN A 247 6.23 0.93 25.71
N SER A 248 6.24 0.37 26.92
CA SER A 248 5.57 -0.91 27.21
C SER A 248 4.04 -0.80 27.35
N ALA A 249 3.47 0.41 27.40
CA ALA A 249 2.02 0.60 27.49
C ALA A 249 1.37 0.56 26.08
N PRO A 250 0.09 0.15 25.95
CA PRO A 250 -0.64 -0.62 26.94
C PRO A 250 -0.11 -2.05 27.07
N PHE A 251 -0.23 -2.63 28.24
CA PHE A 251 0.10 -4.05 28.44
C PHE A 251 -1.00 -4.93 27.84
N ILE A 252 -0.71 -5.57 26.73
CA ILE A 252 -1.65 -6.44 26.04
C ILE A 252 -1.50 -7.89 26.49
N SER A 253 -0.27 -8.30 26.75
CA SER A 253 0.04 -9.61 27.30
C SER A 253 1.33 -9.57 28.12
N SER A 254 1.32 -10.21 29.30
CA SER A 254 2.48 -10.34 30.17
C SER A 254 3.62 -11.22 29.61
N THR A 255 3.35 -11.94 28.53
CA THR A 255 4.32 -12.87 27.91
C THR A 255 5.08 -12.25 26.74
N GLN A 256 4.81 -10.99 26.39
CA GLN A 256 5.24 -10.39 25.14
C GLN A 256 6.31 -9.30 25.27
N GLU A 257 7.04 -9.21 26.39
CA GLU A 257 8.22 -8.32 26.51
C GLU A 257 9.19 -8.44 25.32
N GLN A 258 9.22 -9.59 24.68
CA GLN A 258 10.08 -9.82 23.52
C GLN A 258 9.65 -9.03 22.26
N TYR A 259 8.38 -8.68 22.08
CA TYR A 259 7.93 -7.94 20.89
C TYR A 259 8.42 -6.49 20.81
N HIS A 260 8.98 -5.97 21.90
CA HIS A 260 9.58 -4.65 21.95
C HIS A 260 10.96 -4.55 21.26
N LYS A 261 11.55 -5.68 20.88
CA LYS A 261 12.94 -5.73 20.39
C LYS A 261 13.04 -5.74 18.87
N VAL A 262 14.12 -5.12 18.40
CA VAL A 262 14.55 -5.20 17.00
C VAL A 262 14.90 -6.66 16.65
N HIS A 263 14.58 -7.08 15.43
CA HIS A 263 14.88 -8.42 14.89
C HIS A 263 14.46 -9.58 15.83
N ASN A 264 13.30 -9.45 16.43
CA ASN A 264 12.79 -10.48 17.33
C ASN A 264 12.49 -11.78 16.58
N PRO A 265 13.11 -12.92 16.95
CA PRO A 265 12.91 -14.21 16.28
C PRO A 265 11.45 -14.67 16.23
N ALA A 266 10.62 -14.32 17.22
CA ALA A 266 9.20 -14.68 17.22
C ALA A 266 8.43 -14.08 16.02
N HIS A 267 8.82 -12.90 15.55
CA HIS A 267 8.23 -12.32 14.33
C HIS A 267 8.59 -13.14 13.09
N LEU A 268 9.85 -13.58 12.97
CA LEU A 268 10.25 -14.46 11.86
C LEU A 268 9.54 -15.82 11.91
N GLU A 269 9.43 -16.41 13.10
CA GLU A 269 8.70 -17.67 13.31
C GLU A 269 7.23 -17.54 12.90
N ASN A 270 6.56 -16.46 13.30
CA ASN A 270 5.17 -16.18 12.91
C ASN A 270 5.02 -16.00 11.40
N ALA A 271 5.96 -15.31 10.75
CA ALA A 271 5.93 -15.13 9.30
C ALA A 271 6.08 -16.47 8.56
N VAL A 272 7.06 -17.29 8.95
CA VAL A 272 7.28 -18.62 8.37
C VAL A 272 6.08 -19.54 8.61
N LYS A 273 5.53 -19.53 9.83
CA LYS A 273 4.38 -20.34 10.22
C LYS A 273 3.15 -20.00 9.38
N SER A 274 2.84 -18.71 9.22
CA SER A 274 1.69 -18.27 8.43
C SER A 274 1.88 -18.55 6.95
N TYR A 275 3.07 -18.27 6.40
CA TYR A 275 3.42 -18.59 5.02
C TYR A 275 3.25 -20.08 4.71
N LYS A 276 3.77 -20.95 5.59
CA LYS A 276 3.66 -22.39 5.45
C LYS A 276 2.20 -22.84 5.48
N TRP A 277 1.42 -22.35 6.42
CA TRP A 277 0.00 -22.68 6.52
C TRP A 277 -0.75 -22.29 5.23
N LEU A 278 -0.53 -21.09 4.68
CA LEU A 278 -1.13 -20.67 3.40
C LEU A 278 -0.77 -21.60 2.25
N LYS A 279 0.48 -22.02 2.14
CA LYS A 279 0.94 -22.95 1.09
C LYS A 279 0.28 -24.32 1.20
N GLU A 280 0.02 -24.80 2.42
CA GLU A 280 -0.53 -26.12 2.72
C GLU A 280 -2.07 -26.13 2.83
N SER A 281 -2.72 -24.97 2.91
CA SER A 281 -4.16 -24.82 3.17
C SER A 281 -5.06 -25.37 2.05
N GLY A 282 -4.56 -25.44 0.82
CA GLY A 282 -5.39 -25.79 -0.35
C GLY A 282 -6.23 -24.62 -0.89
N MET A 283 -6.01 -23.37 -0.45
CA MET A 283 -6.72 -22.18 -0.96
C MET A 283 -6.40 -21.84 -2.41
N ARG A 284 -5.27 -22.29 -2.96
CA ARG A 284 -4.91 -21.99 -4.35
C ARG A 284 -5.76 -22.81 -5.31
N ASN A 285 -6.38 -22.13 -6.27
CA ASN A 285 -7.12 -22.79 -7.34
C ASN A 285 -6.19 -23.39 -8.41
N GLN A 286 -6.77 -24.03 -9.44
CA GLN A 286 -6.00 -24.65 -10.52
C GLN A 286 -5.16 -23.65 -11.34
N ALA A 287 -5.54 -22.36 -11.36
CA ALA A 287 -4.74 -21.32 -12.01
C ALA A 287 -3.59 -20.82 -11.10
N GLY A 288 -3.44 -21.37 -9.90
CA GLY A 288 -2.43 -21.01 -8.93
C GLY A 288 -2.71 -19.68 -8.21
N LEU A 289 -3.97 -19.21 -8.19
CA LEU A 289 -4.41 -17.99 -7.52
C LEU A 289 -5.05 -18.32 -6.17
N TYR A 290 -4.82 -17.49 -5.16
CA TYR A 290 -5.47 -17.62 -3.86
C TYR A 290 -6.95 -17.28 -3.95
N GLN A 291 -7.79 -18.20 -3.45
CA GLN A 291 -9.22 -18.00 -3.24
C GLN A 291 -9.44 -17.37 -1.85
N ASP A 292 -10.65 -16.88 -1.59
CA ASP A 292 -10.87 -16.00 -0.44
C ASP A 292 -10.64 -16.68 0.90
N GLY A 293 -11.26 -17.83 1.17
CA GLY A 293 -11.04 -18.49 2.45
C GLY A 293 -11.95 -19.67 2.74
N PHE A 294 -11.81 -20.21 3.94
CA PHE A 294 -12.56 -21.36 4.41
C PHE A 294 -13.45 -21.03 5.61
N HIS A 295 -14.69 -21.47 5.54
CA HIS A 295 -15.55 -21.71 6.69
C HIS A 295 -15.39 -23.15 7.21
N VAL A 296 -15.95 -23.41 8.40
CA VAL A 296 -16.03 -24.74 9.01
C VAL A 296 -17.48 -25.20 8.96
N THR A 297 -17.76 -26.25 8.21
CA THR A 297 -19.12 -26.77 8.04
C THR A 297 -19.73 -27.16 9.38
N GLY A 298 -20.94 -26.63 9.66
CA GLY A 298 -21.70 -26.94 10.86
C GLY A 298 -21.19 -26.28 12.14
N TRP A 299 -20.19 -25.38 12.07
CA TRP A 299 -19.79 -24.60 13.23
C TRP A 299 -20.91 -23.65 13.63
N HIS A 300 -21.20 -23.60 14.94
CA HIS A 300 -22.27 -22.76 15.46
C HIS A 300 -22.02 -22.35 16.91
N ARG A 301 -22.19 -21.06 17.23
CA ARG A 301 -22.20 -20.54 18.60
C ARG A 301 -23.65 -20.36 19.05
N PHE A 302 -24.02 -21.06 20.10
CA PHE A 302 -25.36 -20.95 20.69
C PHE A 302 -25.50 -19.68 21.56
N PRO A 303 -26.72 -19.16 21.78
CA PRO A 303 -26.94 -17.98 22.61
C PRO A 303 -26.45 -18.11 24.06
N ASN A 304 -26.36 -19.34 24.58
CA ASN A 304 -25.82 -19.62 25.92
C ASN A 304 -24.28 -19.65 25.98
N GLY A 305 -23.60 -19.32 24.86
CA GLY A 305 -22.14 -19.30 24.77
C GLY A 305 -21.48 -20.66 24.49
N THR A 306 -22.26 -21.75 24.43
CA THR A 306 -21.69 -23.05 24.01
C THR A 306 -21.39 -23.06 22.52
N ILE A 307 -20.38 -23.83 22.11
CA ILE A 307 -19.94 -23.92 20.72
C ILE A 307 -20.12 -25.35 20.23
N ASN A 308 -20.78 -25.49 19.09
CA ASN A 308 -20.66 -26.67 18.26
C ASN A 308 -19.48 -26.46 17.29
N PRO A 309 -18.40 -27.22 17.37
CA PRO A 309 -17.23 -27.02 16.52
C PRO A 309 -17.43 -27.44 15.05
N GLY A 310 -18.60 -27.99 14.71
CA GLY A 310 -18.84 -28.53 13.37
C GLY A 310 -17.87 -29.66 13.03
N THR A 311 -17.38 -29.67 11.79
CA THR A 311 -16.36 -30.64 11.36
C THR A 311 -14.97 -30.37 11.96
N GLY A 312 -14.73 -29.17 12.47
CA GLY A 312 -13.40 -28.71 12.92
C GLY A 312 -12.38 -28.54 11.80
N HIS A 313 -12.78 -28.69 10.55
CA HIS A 313 -11.92 -28.62 9.37
C HIS A 313 -12.30 -27.46 8.46
N CYS A 314 -11.33 -26.95 7.71
CA CYS A 314 -11.53 -25.98 6.63
C CYS A 314 -12.09 -26.71 5.39
N ASP A 315 -13.39 -26.91 5.33
CA ASP A 315 -14.08 -27.75 4.35
C ASP A 315 -15.19 -27.04 3.54
N ASP A 316 -15.44 -25.77 3.82
CA ASP A 316 -16.38 -24.93 3.06
C ASP A 316 -15.63 -23.74 2.46
N LEU A 317 -15.14 -23.91 1.22
CA LEU A 317 -14.27 -22.96 0.54
C LEU A 317 -15.08 -21.90 -0.21
N ASP A 318 -14.90 -20.62 0.16
CA ASP A 318 -15.26 -19.48 -0.70
C ASP A 318 -14.24 -19.38 -1.84
N ARG A 319 -14.74 -19.55 -3.07
CA ARG A 319 -13.94 -19.63 -4.28
C ARG A 319 -13.72 -18.28 -4.97
N MET A 320 -14.16 -17.19 -4.36
CA MET A 320 -13.88 -15.85 -4.89
C MET A 320 -12.37 -15.63 -4.97
N VAL A 321 -11.95 -14.95 -6.03
CA VAL A 321 -10.55 -14.59 -6.25
C VAL A 321 -10.48 -13.07 -6.32
N TYR A 322 -9.80 -12.46 -5.37
CA TYR A 322 -9.59 -11.03 -5.31
C TYR A 322 -8.14 -10.68 -5.62
N THR A 323 -7.91 -9.49 -6.19
CA THR A 323 -6.55 -9.07 -6.59
C THR A 323 -5.64 -8.86 -5.39
N TYR A 324 -6.14 -8.36 -4.26
CA TYR A 324 -5.35 -8.09 -3.07
C TYR A 324 -4.79 -9.37 -2.42
N ASN A 325 -5.52 -10.48 -2.46
CA ASN A 325 -5.05 -11.79 -2.00
C ASN A 325 -3.83 -12.29 -2.80
N GLN A 326 -3.63 -11.78 -4.01
CA GLN A 326 -2.44 -12.11 -4.81
C GLN A 326 -1.28 -11.13 -4.52
N GLY A 327 -1.59 -9.95 -3.97
CA GLY A 327 -0.61 -8.90 -3.73
C GLY A 327 0.17 -9.07 -2.44
N VAL A 328 -0.52 -9.18 -1.31
CA VAL A 328 0.08 -9.12 0.04
C VAL A 328 1.14 -10.21 0.23
N MET A 329 0.91 -11.39 -0.33
CA MET A 329 1.86 -12.51 -0.29
C MET A 329 3.23 -12.17 -0.89
N LEU A 330 3.30 -11.22 -1.83
CA LEU A 330 4.55 -10.80 -2.46
C LEU A 330 5.48 -10.09 -1.46
N THR A 331 4.93 -9.23 -0.59
CA THR A 331 5.72 -8.61 0.48
C THR A 331 6.22 -9.65 1.49
N ALA A 332 5.38 -10.61 1.88
CA ALA A 332 5.80 -11.72 2.73
C ALA A 332 6.95 -12.51 2.08
N SER A 333 6.82 -12.85 0.80
CA SER A 333 7.83 -13.60 0.04
C SER A 333 9.17 -12.86 -0.02
N ARG A 334 9.16 -11.55 -0.38
CA ARG A 334 10.38 -10.75 -0.40
C ARG A 334 11.05 -10.67 0.98
N GLY A 335 10.27 -10.39 2.02
CA GLY A 335 10.80 -10.27 3.38
C GLY A 335 11.39 -11.57 3.89
N LEU A 336 10.74 -12.70 3.65
CA LEU A 336 11.26 -14.02 4.02
C LEU A 336 12.56 -14.36 3.27
N TRP A 337 12.66 -14.02 1.98
CA TRP A 337 13.91 -14.14 1.24
C TRP A 337 15.02 -13.27 1.86
N LEU A 338 14.74 -12.01 2.18
CA LEU A 338 15.72 -11.11 2.81
C LEU A 338 16.20 -11.64 4.17
N ALA A 339 15.32 -12.28 4.94
CA ALA A 339 15.65 -12.78 6.27
C ALA A 339 16.37 -14.13 6.25
N THR A 340 16.18 -14.94 5.20
CA THR A 340 16.64 -16.34 5.18
C THR A 340 17.57 -16.69 4.01
N GLY A 341 17.60 -15.87 2.96
CA GLY A 341 18.32 -16.16 1.71
C GLY A 341 17.67 -17.25 0.85
N ALA A 342 16.53 -17.83 1.26
CA ALA A 342 15.92 -18.96 0.57
C ALA A 342 15.25 -18.53 -0.74
N ARG A 343 15.78 -18.99 -1.86
CA ARG A 343 15.32 -18.68 -3.22
C ARG A 343 13.85 -19.04 -3.46
N SER A 344 13.36 -20.11 -2.83
CA SER A 344 11.99 -20.59 -3.01
C SER A 344 10.92 -19.52 -2.77
N TYR A 345 11.16 -18.57 -1.87
CA TYR A 345 10.24 -17.45 -1.62
C TYR A 345 10.14 -16.52 -2.84
N LEU A 346 11.25 -16.26 -3.53
CA LEU A 346 11.23 -15.47 -4.77
C LEU A 346 10.56 -16.25 -5.92
N ASP A 347 10.85 -17.54 -6.03
CA ASP A 347 10.24 -18.39 -7.06
C ASP A 347 8.71 -18.45 -6.90
N ASP A 348 8.22 -18.60 -5.68
CA ASP A 348 6.78 -18.56 -5.36
C ASP A 348 6.13 -17.21 -5.72
N GLY A 349 6.80 -16.09 -5.39
CA GLY A 349 6.32 -14.75 -5.74
C GLY A 349 6.25 -14.54 -7.26
N HIS A 350 7.29 -14.95 -7.99
CA HIS A 350 7.31 -14.86 -9.45
C HIS A 350 6.28 -15.77 -10.13
N GLU A 351 6.03 -16.95 -9.56
CA GLU A 351 4.95 -17.83 -10.02
C GLU A 351 3.60 -17.15 -9.87
N LEU A 352 3.33 -16.58 -8.70
CA LEU A 352 2.07 -15.88 -8.39
C LEU A 352 1.84 -14.70 -9.33
N ILE A 353 2.85 -13.83 -9.52
CA ILE A 353 2.77 -12.69 -10.46
C ILE A 353 2.47 -13.17 -11.87
N THR A 354 3.15 -14.23 -12.33
CA THR A 354 2.94 -14.80 -13.66
C THR A 354 1.50 -15.32 -13.82
N ASN A 355 0.95 -15.94 -12.78
CA ASN A 355 -0.44 -16.42 -12.77
C ASN A 355 -1.45 -15.28 -12.80
N VAL A 356 -1.19 -14.17 -12.06
CA VAL A 356 -2.02 -12.96 -12.11
C VAL A 356 -1.99 -12.36 -13.52
N ILE A 357 -0.82 -12.13 -14.09
CA ILE A 357 -0.68 -11.58 -15.45
C ILE A 357 -1.45 -12.42 -16.46
N ARG A 358 -1.34 -13.74 -16.38
CA ARG A 358 -2.10 -14.67 -17.25
C ARG A 358 -3.61 -14.55 -17.02
N ALA A 359 -4.04 -14.38 -15.77
CA ALA A 359 -5.44 -14.25 -15.40
C ALA A 359 -6.08 -12.91 -15.83
N THR A 360 -5.29 -11.93 -16.31
CA THR A 360 -5.80 -10.72 -16.98
C THR A 360 -5.98 -10.92 -18.50
N GLY A 361 -5.48 -12.04 -19.04
CA GLY A 361 -5.50 -12.30 -20.49
C GLY A 361 -4.27 -11.83 -21.24
N TRP A 362 -3.34 -11.12 -20.58
CA TRP A 362 -2.12 -10.61 -21.20
C TRP A 362 -1.30 -11.73 -21.90
N PRO A 363 -0.77 -11.49 -23.10
CA PRO A 363 -0.71 -10.23 -23.86
C PRO A 363 -1.90 -10.01 -24.82
N ASN A 364 -2.95 -10.83 -24.76
CA ASN A 364 -4.13 -10.68 -25.60
C ASN A 364 -4.98 -9.50 -25.10
N THR A 365 -5.55 -8.74 -26.04
CA THR A 365 -6.40 -7.59 -25.74
C THR A 365 -7.88 -7.88 -26.04
N ASP A 366 -8.26 -9.17 -26.05
CA ASP A 366 -9.66 -9.56 -26.20
C ASP A 366 -10.45 -9.25 -24.91
N ASN A 367 -11.73 -8.93 -25.08
CA ASN A 367 -12.62 -8.58 -23.97
C ASN A 367 -13.21 -9.84 -23.31
N ILE A 368 -12.37 -10.85 -23.01
CA ILE A 368 -12.78 -12.10 -22.37
C ILE A 368 -12.25 -12.13 -20.95
N TRP A 369 -13.16 -12.31 -19.98
CA TRP A 369 -12.79 -12.49 -18.58
C TRP A 369 -11.91 -13.74 -18.39
N ARG A 370 -10.75 -13.59 -17.76
CA ARG A 370 -9.74 -14.65 -17.59
C ARG A 370 -9.50 -15.05 -16.13
N GLY A 371 -10.24 -14.48 -15.20
CA GLY A 371 -10.14 -14.79 -13.78
C GLY A 371 -9.84 -13.60 -12.87
N LEU A 372 -8.96 -12.68 -13.31
CA LEU A 372 -8.65 -11.42 -12.65
C LEU A 372 -8.56 -10.25 -13.64
N GLY A 373 -9.34 -10.31 -14.70
CA GLY A 373 -9.41 -9.25 -15.68
C GLY A 373 -9.64 -9.74 -17.09
N ARG A 374 -9.54 -8.81 -18.02
CA ARG A 374 -9.71 -8.97 -19.47
C ARG A 374 -8.85 -7.95 -20.21
N GLY A 375 -8.53 -8.23 -21.46
CA GLY A 375 -7.74 -7.30 -22.28
C GLY A 375 -6.35 -7.01 -21.75
N GLY A 376 -5.81 -7.82 -20.85
CA GLY A 376 -4.54 -7.60 -20.17
C GLY A 376 -4.62 -6.66 -18.95
N THR A 377 -5.80 -6.11 -18.65
CA THR A 377 -6.01 -5.16 -17.54
C THR A 377 -6.49 -5.89 -16.30
N LEU A 378 -5.89 -5.58 -15.15
CA LEU A 378 -6.29 -6.12 -13.86
C LEU A 378 -7.64 -5.54 -13.44
N GLU A 379 -8.59 -6.42 -13.09
CA GLU A 379 -9.94 -6.04 -12.67
C GLU A 379 -10.38 -6.89 -11.47
N GLU A 380 -11.19 -6.27 -10.61
CA GLU A 380 -12.09 -7.01 -9.73
C GLU A 380 -13.35 -7.45 -10.49
N PHE A 381 -13.92 -8.58 -10.10
CA PHE A 381 -15.15 -9.08 -10.73
C PHE A 381 -16.29 -8.06 -10.72
N CYS A 382 -16.33 -7.19 -9.72
CA CYS A 382 -17.36 -6.16 -9.54
C CYS A 382 -17.11 -4.88 -10.37
N ASP A 383 -15.91 -4.67 -10.94
CA ASP A 383 -15.55 -3.44 -11.65
C ASP A 383 -16.51 -3.14 -12.81
N HIS A 384 -16.73 -4.11 -13.70
CA HIS A 384 -17.54 -3.95 -14.90
C HIS A 384 -19.02 -3.70 -14.61
N GLY A 385 -19.49 -4.14 -13.44
CA GLY A 385 -20.86 -3.89 -12.98
C GLY A 385 -21.01 -2.63 -12.13
N LEU A 386 -19.89 -1.96 -11.78
CA LEU A 386 -19.80 -0.78 -10.93
C LEU A 386 -20.42 -0.96 -9.53
N TYR A 387 -20.46 -2.21 -9.04
CA TYR A 387 -21.01 -2.53 -7.74
C TYR A 387 -19.93 -2.89 -6.69
N CYS A 388 -18.65 -2.64 -6.99
CA CYS A 388 -17.60 -2.82 -6.00
C CYS A 388 -17.93 -2.04 -4.72
N SER A 389 -17.79 -2.71 -3.59
CA SER A 389 -17.75 -2.05 -2.29
C SER A 389 -16.52 -1.13 -2.21
N GLN A 390 -16.44 -0.34 -1.18
CA GLN A 390 -15.25 0.46 -0.87
C GLN A 390 -14.01 -0.44 -0.74
N ASP A 391 -14.18 -1.60 -0.09
CA ASP A 391 -13.14 -2.63 -0.03
C ASP A 391 -12.68 -3.06 -1.42
N GLY A 392 -13.62 -3.47 -2.27
CA GLY A 392 -13.33 -3.89 -3.65
C GLY A 392 -12.65 -2.82 -4.50
N GLN A 393 -12.93 -1.54 -4.26
CA GLN A 393 -12.26 -0.43 -4.95
C GLN A 393 -10.77 -0.29 -4.56
N THR A 394 -10.39 -0.78 -3.38
CA THR A 394 -9.01 -0.71 -2.85
C THR A 394 -8.11 -1.83 -3.42
N PHE A 395 -8.67 -2.98 -3.73
CA PHE A 395 -7.92 -4.23 -3.91
C PHE A 395 -6.85 -4.19 -5.00
N LYS A 396 -7.13 -3.61 -6.17
CA LYS A 396 -6.14 -3.50 -7.26
C LYS A 396 -4.92 -2.66 -6.86
N GLY A 397 -5.18 -1.58 -6.12
CA GLY A 397 -4.11 -0.72 -5.59
C GLY A 397 -3.18 -1.49 -4.66
N ILE A 398 -3.75 -2.32 -3.79
CA ILE A 398 -2.98 -3.19 -2.89
C ILE A 398 -2.10 -4.15 -3.68
N PHE A 399 -2.61 -4.78 -4.74
CA PHE A 399 -1.79 -5.65 -5.58
C PHE A 399 -0.57 -4.91 -6.14
N PHE A 400 -0.75 -3.72 -6.74
CA PHE A 400 0.37 -2.95 -7.30
C PHE A 400 1.31 -2.40 -6.24
N LEU A 401 0.82 -2.08 -5.03
CA LEU A 401 1.66 -1.71 -3.90
C LEU A 401 2.68 -2.81 -3.58
N HIS A 402 2.19 -4.03 -3.39
CA HIS A 402 3.01 -5.17 -2.99
C HIS A 402 3.86 -5.73 -4.13
N LEU A 403 3.37 -5.67 -5.39
CA LEU A 403 4.16 -5.98 -6.56
C LEU A 403 5.38 -5.07 -6.67
N THR A 404 5.17 -3.77 -6.43
CA THR A 404 6.27 -2.79 -6.48
C THR A 404 7.27 -3.03 -5.35
N GLU A 405 6.79 -3.32 -4.14
CA GLU A 405 7.66 -3.69 -3.01
C GLU A 405 8.47 -4.96 -3.32
N PHE A 406 7.85 -5.98 -3.90
CA PHE A 406 8.52 -7.23 -4.25
C PHE A 406 9.66 -7.01 -5.25
N CYS A 407 9.43 -6.20 -6.28
CA CYS A 407 10.35 -6.03 -7.41
C CYS A 407 11.34 -4.86 -7.28
N ARG A 408 11.16 -3.94 -6.32
CA ARG A 408 12.11 -2.83 -6.18
C ARG A 408 13.52 -3.32 -5.86
N PRO A 409 14.58 -2.65 -6.34
CA PRO A 409 15.95 -2.97 -5.98
C PRO A 409 16.19 -2.97 -4.47
N LEU A 410 17.21 -3.70 -4.04
CA LEU A 410 17.65 -3.66 -2.65
C LEU A 410 18.36 -2.34 -2.35
N ARG A 411 17.98 -1.68 -1.27
CA ARG A 411 18.72 -0.54 -0.72
C ARG A 411 19.99 -1.01 -0.03
N ALA A 412 20.95 -0.10 0.13
CA ALA A 412 22.20 -0.39 0.84
C ALA A 412 21.94 -0.94 2.25
N SER A 413 21.00 -0.32 3.00
CA SER A 413 20.62 -0.77 4.33
C SER A 413 20.02 -2.18 4.36
N GLU A 414 19.28 -2.59 3.32
CA GLU A 414 18.74 -3.95 3.21
C GLU A 414 19.83 -4.97 2.87
N LYS A 415 20.81 -4.61 2.03
CA LYS A 415 21.98 -5.46 1.76
C LYS A 415 22.81 -5.68 3.01
N ASP A 416 23.05 -4.62 3.78
CA ASP A 416 23.78 -4.69 5.05
C ASP A 416 23.01 -5.52 6.11
N MET A 417 21.70 -5.37 6.16
CA MET A 417 20.84 -6.15 7.04
C MET A 417 20.87 -7.64 6.64
N ALA A 418 20.66 -7.95 5.37
CA ALA A 418 20.68 -9.32 4.88
C ALA A 418 22.06 -9.97 5.09
N PHE A 419 23.15 -9.24 4.93
CA PHE A 419 24.51 -9.74 5.23
C PHE A 419 24.66 -10.14 6.70
N ARG A 420 23.97 -9.47 7.63
CA ARG A 420 23.99 -9.82 9.06
C ARG A 420 23.05 -10.98 9.41
N LEU A 421 21.93 -11.11 8.70
CA LEU A 421 20.90 -12.12 9.01
C LEU A 421 21.15 -13.46 8.31
N VAL A 422 21.71 -13.43 7.12
CA VAL A 422 21.91 -14.61 6.27
C VAL A 422 23.37 -15.02 6.29
N VAL A 423 23.64 -16.25 6.66
CA VAL A 423 25.01 -16.79 6.66
C VAL A 423 25.56 -16.79 5.21
N GLY A 424 26.61 -16.02 4.99
CA GLY A 424 27.20 -15.84 3.66
C GLY A 424 26.58 -14.72 2.82
N GLY A 425 25.60 -13.99 3.35
CA GLY A 425 24.87 -12.95 2.61
C GLY A 425 23.87 -13.51 1.60
N LEU A 426 23.28 -12.61 0.80
CA LEU A 426 22.41 -13.00 -0.30
C LEU A 426 23.25 -13.42 -1.51
N ASP A 427 22.77 -14.44 -2.23
CA ASP A 427 23.39 -14.89 -3.48
C ASP A 427 23.12 -13.89 -4.62
N ASP A 428 24.19 -13.32 -5.19
CA ASP A 428 24.10 -12.34 -6.27
C ASP A 428 23.44 -12.91 -7.54
N GLN A 429 23.61 -14.20 -7.84
CA GLN A 429 22.98 -14.82 -9.01
C GLN A 429 21.47 -14.94 -8.82
N ILE A 430 21.02 -15.28 -7.61
CA ILE A 430 19.60 -15.28 -7.25
C ILE A 430 19.01 -13.87 -7.34
N TYR A 431 19.76 -12.88 -6.86
CA TYR A 431 19.31 -11.48 -6.93
C TYR A 431 19.23 -10.98 -8.38
N HIS A 432 20.20 -11.27 -9.23
CA HIS A 432 20.15 -10.94 -10.67
C HIS A 432 18.97 -11.61 -11.36
N TYR A 433 18.75 -12.90 -11.13
CA TYR A 433 17.58 -13.61 -11.64
C TYR A 433 16.27 -12.94 -11.22
N HIS A 434 16.18 -12.51 -9.96
CA HIS A 434 15.01 -11.79 -9.46
C HIS A 434 14.77 -10.48 -10.21
N LEU A 435 15.82 -9.67 -10.43
CA LEU A 435 15.71 -8.41 -11.17
C LEU A 435 15.31 -8.62 -12.63
N GLU A 436 15.89 -9.62 -13.32
CA GLU A 436 15.52 -9.98 -14.70
C GLU A 436 14.05 -10.40 -14.81
N ARG A 437 13.57 -11.18 -13.86
CA ARG A 437 12.15 -11.57 -13.79
C ARG A 437 11.25 -10.36 -13.60
N CYS A 438 11.61 -9.44 -12.70
CA CYS A 438 10.88 -8.20 -12.47
C CYS A 438 10.87 -7.29 -13.70
N ALA A 439 12.00 -7.16 -14.40
CA ALA A 439 12.07 -6.41 -15.65
C ALA A 439 11.08 -6.90 -16.71
N ALA A 440 10.87 -8.21 -16.79
CA ALA A 440 9.95 -8.82 -17.76
C ALA A 440 8.48 -8.39 -17.58
N TYR A 441 8.09 -7.86 -16.43
CA TYR A 441 6.71 -7.41 -16.17
C TYR A 441 6.42 -6.00 -16.69
N SER A 442 7.42 -5.24 -17.14
CA SER A 442 7.34 -3.82 -17.52
C SER A 442 6.16 -3.52 -18.45
N LYS A 443 6.02 -4.26 -19.54
CA LYS A 443 4.98 -4.00 -20.54
C LYS A 443 3.57 -4.16 -19.99
N TRP A 444 3.36 -5.14 -19.13
CA TRP A 444 2.06 -5.36 -18.48
C TRP A 444 1.75 -4.27 -17.47
N ILE A 445 2.74 -3.82 -16.70
CA ILE A 445 2.59 -2.72 -15.74
C ILE A 445 2.25 -1.42 -16.48
N TYR A 446 2.96 -1.11 -17.57
CA TYR A 446 2.69 0.09 -18.37
C TYR A 446 1.28 0.07 -18.96
N HIS A 447 0.84 -1.09 -19.48
CA HIS A 447 -0.52 -1.27 -19.99
C HIS A 447 -1.58 -0.97 -18.91
N ASN A 448 -1.39 -1.46 -17.68
CA ASN A 448 -2.33 -1.19 -16.59
C ASN A 448 -2.30 0.27 -16.11
N ALA A 449 -1.12 0.89 -16.07
CA ALA A 449 -1.01 2.30 -15.72
C ALA A 449 -1.66 3.21 -16.76
N ASP A 450 -1.48 2.91 -18.04
CA ASP A 450 -2.12 3.66 -19.14
C ASP A 450 -3.65 3.47 -19.11
N ALA A 451 -4.13 2.26 -18.78
CA ALA A 451 -5.54 1.98 -18.57
C ALA A 451 -6.12 2.78 -17.38
N ALA A 452 -5.41 2.88 -16.27
CA ALA A 452 -5.80 3.72 -15.16
C ALA A 452 -5.83 5.21 -15.54
N LEU A 453 -4.78 5.71 -16.21
CA LEU A 453 -4.70 7.11 -16.70
C LEU A 453 -5.88 7.47 -17.62
N ALA A 454 -6.32 6.56 -18.45
CA ALA A 454 -7.46 6.77 -19.33
C ALA A 454 -8.79 7.00 -18.58
N THR A 455 -8.87 6.64 -17.30
CA THR A 455 -10.04 6.92 -16.46
C THR A 455 -9.98 8.26 -15.72
N LYS A 456 -8.85 8.98 -15.78
CA LYS A 456 -8.66 10.26 -15.10
C LYS A 456 -9.61 11.33 -15.64
N ASN A 457 -10.42 11.94 -14.77
CA ASN A 457 -11.30 13.04 -15.14
C ASN A 457 -10.57 14.40 -15.12
N GLN A 458 -11.27 15.48 -15.45
CA GLN A 458 -10.73 16.84 -15.48
C GLN A 458 -10.25 17.35 -14.10
N ALA A 459 -10.79 16.79 -13.01
CA ALA A 459 -10.36 17.12 -11.65
C ALA A 459 -9.14 16.29 -11.18
N GLY A 460 -8.55 15.46 -12.03
CA GLY A 460 -7.42 14.61 -11.66
C GLY A 460 -7.82 13.34 -10.90
N LEU A 461 -9.10 13.00 -10.83
CA LEU A 461 -9.61 11.87 -10.09
C LEU A 461 -9.76 10.64 -10.97
N PHE A 462 -9.34 9.49 -10.46
CA PHE A 462 -9.32 8.22 -11.17
C PHE A 462 -10.56 7.37 -10.90
N GLY A 463 -10.97 6.61 -11.91
CA GLY A 463 -12.07 5.69 -11.82
C GLY A 463 -11.68 4.29 -11.34
N MET A 464 -12.70 3.52 -10.97
CA MET A 464 -12.57 2.15 -10.51
C MET A 464 -12.27 1.18 -11.67
N TRP A 465 -13.00 1.29 -12.76
CA TRP A 465 -12.94 0.36 -13.88
C TRP A 465 -11.96 0.84 -14.94
N TRP A 466 -10.72 0.35 -14.88
CA TRP A 466 -9.65 0.79 -15.78
C TRP A 466 -9.84 0.33 -17.23
N ASN A 467 -10.57 -0.73 -17.45
CA ASN A 467 -10.78 -1.29 -18.79
C ASN A 467 -11.91 -0.60 -19.57
N VAL A 468 -12.61 0.35 -18.99
CA VAL A 468 -13.72 1.08 -19.63
C VAL A 468 -13.36 1.74 -20.95
N PRO A 469 -12.18 2.36 -21.12
CA PRO A 469 -11.83 3.01 -22.40
C PRO A 469 -11.73 2.05 -23.58
N TYR A 470 -11.43 0.78 -23.32
CA TYR A 470 -11.31 -0.28 -24.34
C TYR A 470 -12.65 -0.91 -24.72
N GLN A 471 -13.72 -0.60 -23.98
CA GLN A 471 -15.04 -1.21 -24.12
C GLN A 471 -16.11 -0.25 -24.65
N THR A 472 -15.74 0.94 -25.09
CA THR A 472 -16.66 1.99 -25.52
C THR A 472 -17.66 1.57 -26.62
N ALA A 473 -17.38 0.49 -27.37
CA ALA A 473 -18.31 -0.05 -28.37
C ALA A 473 -19.57 -0.73 -27.75
N HIS A 474 -19.58 -1.04 -26.46
CA HIS A 474 -20.65 -1.77 -25.78
C HIS A 474 -21.33 -0.97 -24.65
N ILE A 475 -21.14 0.35 -24.63
CA ILE A 475 -21.68 1.23 -23.56
C ILE A 475 -23.19 1.08 -23.40
N ALA A 476 -23.95 0.94 -24.50
CA ALA A 476 -25.41 0.84 -24.45
C ALA A 476 -25.91 -0.48 -23.82
N GLU A 477 -25.23 -1.60 -24.09
CA GLU A 477 -25.55 -2.89 -23.46
C GLU A 477 -25.18 -2.86 -21.99
N TRP A 478 -24.10 -2.18 -21.67
CA TRP A 478 -23.60 -2.00 -20.34
C TRP A 478 -24.48 -1.06 -19.49
N GLU A 479 -25.01 0.01 -20.07
CA GLU A 479 -25.99 0.91 -19.45
C GLU A 479 -27.25 0.17 -18.95
N SER A 480 -27.67 -0.87 -19.67
CA SER A 480 -28.82 -1.68 -19.26
C SER A 480 -28.53 -2.61 -18.07
N LEU A 481 -27.26 -3.02 -17.91
CA LEU A 481 -26.84 -3.90 -16.80
C LEU A 481 -26.55 -3.13 -15.51
N ALA A 482 -25.95 -1.95 -15.61
CA ALA A 482 -25.59 -1.12 -14.46
C ALA A 482 -26.78 -0.48 -13.74
N GLY A 483 -27.89 -0.25 -14.46
CA GLY A 483 -29.05 0.47 -13.93
C GLY A 483 -29.87 -0.25 -12.85
N ASN A 484 -29.61 -1.53 -12.58
CA ASN A 484 -30.45 -2.36 -11.70
C ASN A 484 -29.71 -3.10 -10.58
N GLN A 485 -28.42 -2.87 -10.36
CA GLN A 485 -27.70 -3.64 -9.35
C GLN A 485 -27.64 -2.90 -8.02
N SER A 486 -28.28 -3.49 -7.02
CA SER A 486 -28.10 -3.13 -5.62
C SER A 486 -26.71 -3.53 -5.14
N LEU A 487 -26.17 -2.78 -4.20
CA LEU A 487 -24.95 -3.21 -3.49
C LEU A 487 -25.15 -4.62 -2.92
N PRO A 488 -24.10 -5.47 -2.88
CA PRO A 488 -24.18 -6.78 -2.27
C PRO A 488 -24.72 -6.71 -0.83
N ALA A 489 -25.42 -7.75 -0.41
CA ALA A 489 -25.96 -7.82 0.94
C ALA A 489 -24.83 -7.69 1.98
N GLY A 490 -25.01 -6.80 2.95
CA GLY A 490 -24.03 -6.54 4.01
C GLY A 490 -22.98 -5.47 3.68
N VAL A 491 -22.97 -4.93 2.46
CA VAL A 491 -22.10 -3.80 2.11
C VAL A 491 -22.79 -2.49 2.50
N PHE A 492 -22.10 -1.70 3.31
CA PHE A 492 -22.54 -0.36 3.69
C PHE A 492 -21.74 0.69 2.90
N ASP A 493 -22.43 1.50 2.12
CA ASP A 493 -21.82 2.64 1.44
C ASP A 493 -21.79 3.86 2.37
N HIS A 494 -20.66 4.06 3.04
CA HIS A 494 -20.49 5.18 3.96
C HIS A 494 -20.57 6.55 3.26
N ARG A 495 -20.19 6.62 2.00
CA ARG A 495 -20.23 7.85 1.21
C ARG A 495 -21.62 8.17 0.69
N ASN A 496 -22.38 7.14 0.36
CA ASN A 496 -23.72 7.26 -0.21
C ASN A 496 -24.73 6.39 0.55
N PRO A 497 -24.96 6.65 1.84
CA PRO A 497 -25.81 5.79 2.68
C PRO A 497 -27.27 5.71 2.20
N ALA A 498 -27.70 6.64 1.36
CA ALA A 498 -29.03 6.69 0.78
C ALA A 498 -29.09 6.16 -0.66
N LEU A 499 -27.99 5.62 -1.21
CA LEU A 499 -27.95 5.12 -2.58
C LEU A 499 -28.79 3.88 -2.76
N ILE A 500 -30.04 4.14 -3.02
CA ILE A 500 -30.92 3.26 -3.75
C ILE A 500 -30.72 3.61 -5.22
N SER A 501 -29.82 2.94 -5.81
CA SER A 501 -29.61 2.55 -7.22
C SER A 501 -29.98 3.43 -8.41
N SER A 502 -30.89 4.38 -8.35
CA SER A 502 -31.48 4.89 -9.60
C SER A 502 -31.18 6.33 -9.96
N SER A 503 -30.58 7.11 -9.08
CA SER A 503 -30.47 8.56 -9.30
C SER A 503 -29.14 9.07 -9.83
N LEU A 504 -28.14 8.19 -10.01
CA LEU A 504 -26.78 8.59 -10.40
C LEU A 504 -26.49 8.50 -11.90
N ILE A 505 -27.49 8.47 -12.72
CA ILE A 505 -27.34 8.36 -14.20
C ILE A 505 -27.16 9.73 -14.84
N SER A 506 -26.28 10.58 -14.35
CA SER A 506 -26.18 11.91 -14.97
C SER A 506 -24.89 12.15 -15.75
N SER A 507 -23.84 11.37 -15.58
CA SER A 507 -22.62 11.53 -16.35
C SER A 507 -22.48 10.43 -17.41
N GLY A 508 -21.92 10.80 -18.55
CA GLY A 508 -21.59 9.84 -19.61
C GLY A 508 -20.39 8.94 -19.28
N ASP A 509 -19.66 9.23 -18.20
CA ASP A 509 -18.51 8.43 -17.75
C ASP A 509 -18.98 7.33 -16.79
N PRO A 510 -18.81 6.05 -17.15
CA PRO A 510 -19.16 4.94 -16.28
C PRO A 510 -18.50 5.00 -14.90
N ASN A 511 -17.29 5.52 -14.80
CA ASN A 511 -16.55 5.63 -13.55
C ASN A 511 -17.12 6.68 -12.57
N ASP A 512 -18.07 7.50 -13.00
CA ASP A 512 -18.80 8.41 -12.12
C ASP A 512 -20.07 7.76 -11.51
N ARG A 513 -20.35 6.50 -11.86
CA ARG A 513 -21.51 5.74 -11.40
C ARG A 513 -21.18 4.87 -10.18
N GLY A 514 -22.22 4.30 -9.57
CA GLY A 514 -22.10 3.52 -8.36
C GLY A 514 -21.53 4.37 -7.22
N ARG A 515 -20.42 3.96 -6.65
CA ARG A 515 -19.68 4.77 -5.66
C ARG A 515 -18.90 5.93 -6.27
N GLY A 516 -18.74 5.91 -7.58
CA GLY A 516 -17.95 6.91 -8.29
C GLY A 516 -16.47 6.86 -7.89
N ARG A 517 -15.85 8.03 -7.94
CA ARG A 517 -14.42 8.22 -7.66
C ARG A 517 -14.23 8.47 -6.18
N THR A 518 -13.46 7.61 -5.53
CA THR A 518 -13.23 7.60 -4.08
C THR A 518 -11.73 7.68 -3.78
N VAL A 519 -11.36 7.84 -2.52
CA VAL A 519 -9.96 7.76 -2.12
C VAL A 519 -9.33 6.40 -2.46
N GLU A 520 -10.13 5.33 -2.42
CA GLU A 520 -9.70 3.98 -2.77
C GLU A 520 -9.34 3.88 -4.25
N THR A 521 -10.18 4.41 -5.15
CA THR A 521 -9.88 4.42 -6.59
C THR A 521 -8.67 5.31 -6.89
N GLN A 522 -8.54 6.43 -6.18
CA GLN A 522 -7.41 7.34 -6.31
C GLN A 522 -6.09 6.70 -5.84
N SER A 523 -6.08 6.07 -4.67
CA SER A 523 -4.91 5.37 -4.14
C SER A 523 -4.50 4.18 -5.01
N GLY A 524 -5.48 3.49 -5.60
CA GLY A 524 -5.23 2.41 -6.55
C GLY A 524 -4.52 2.88 -7.82
N ALA A 525 -4.95 4.01 -8.38
CA ALA A 525 -4.27 4.63 -9.50
C ALA A 525 -2.85 5.10 -9.13
N LEU A 526 -2.70 5.76 -7.97
CA LEU A 526 -1.39 6.17 -7.45
C LEU A 526 -0.42 4.99 -7.38
N ALA A 527 -0.89 3.83 -6.92
CA ALA A 527 -0.05 2.63 -6.82
C ALA A 527 0.46 2.13 -8.17
N VAL A 528 -0.41 2.03 -9.19
CA VAL A 528 0.00 1.54 -10.51
C VAL A 528 0.85 2.56 -11.27
N LEU A 529 0.60 3.87 -11.10
CA LEU A 529 1.44 4.93 -11.66
C LEU A 529 2.83 4.94 -11.02
N ARG A 530 2.92 4.78 -9.70
CA ARG A 530 4.18 4.59 -8.99
C ARG A 530 4.93 3.36 -9.52
N ALA A 531 4.23 2.25 -9.75
CA ALA A 531 4.84 1.07 -10.36
C ALA A 531 5.42 1.39 -11.74
N LYS A 532 4.65 2.02 -12.64
CA LYS A 532 5.12 2.43 -13.97
C LYS A 532 6.40 3.27 -13.88
N TRP A 533 6.38 4.30 -13.06
CA TRP A 533 7.52 5.18 -12.89
C TRP A 533 8.75 4.44 -12.35
N GLN A 534 8.61 3.64 -11.30
CA GLN A 534 9.73 2.88 -10.73
C GLN A 534 10.30 1.86 -11.72
N TRP A 535 9.45 1.21 -12.54
CA TRP A 535 9.94 0.31 -13.59
C TRP A 535 10.71 1.07 -14.68
N GLN A 536 10.27 2.25 -15.06
CA GLN A 536 11.01 3.09 -15.99
C GLN A 536 12.36 3.53 -15.43
N ALA A 537 12.43 3.88 -14.16
CA ALA A 537 13.67 4.32 -13.52
C ALA A 537 14.71 3.19 -13.34
N VAL A 538 14.24 1.95 -13.14
CA VAL A 538 15.11 0.82 -12.74
C VAL A 538 15.39 -0.13 -13.89
N TYR A 539 14.43 -0.36 -14.78
CA TYR A 539 14.45 -1.45 -15.77
C TYR A 539 14.39 -0.97 -17.23
N SER A 540 14.48 0.35 -17.49
CA SER A 540 14.50 0.91 -18.86
C SER A 540 15.88 0.95 -19.47
#